data_8c17a59a3427d1b526da8dd9acd05951
#
_entry.id   8c17a59a3427d1b526da8dd9acd05951
#
_cell.length_a   1.000
_cell.length_b   1.000
_cell.length_c   1.000
_cell.angle_alpha   90.00
_cell.angle_beta   90.00
_cell.angle_gamma   90.00
#
_symmetry.space_group_name_H-M   'P 1'
#
loop_
_entity.id
_entity.type
_entity.pdbx_description
1 polymer ?
#
loop_
_entity_poly.entity_id
_entity_poly.type
_entity_poly.pdbx_seq_one_letter_code
_entity_poly.pdbx_strand_id
1 'polypeptide(L)' 'MKVTIKLFATLRNGRGKVLEKNYPQETLIKDIVKDLGIDEKDVAILLKNGISATMDNEPLDGDTLSIFPPIGGG' A
#
# COMPACT_ATOMS: atom_id res chain seq x y z
N MET A 1 12.00 8.15 -4.82
CA MET A 1 11.17 7.34 -5.75
C MET A 1 9.71 7.70 -5.63
N LYS A 2 9.03 7.69 -6.74
CA LYS A 2 7.60 7.99 -6.78
C LYS A 2 6.83 6.68 -6.78
N VAL A 3 5.86 6.56 -5.89
CA VAL A 3 5.03 5.36 -5.76
C VAL A 3 3.57 5.77 -5.85
N THR A 4 2.82 5.04 -6.67
CA THR A 4 1.38 5.20 -6.76
C THR A 4 0.75 4.16 -5.84
N ILE A 5 -0.18 4.60 -4.99
CA ILE A 5 -0.82 3.72 -4.03
C ILE A 5 -2.31 3.70 -4.30
N LYS A 6 -2.85 2.53 -4.58
CA LYS A 6 -4.29 2.34 -4.78
C LYS A 6 -4.86 1.69 -3.54
N LEU A 7 -5.85 2.33 -2.95
CA LEU A 7 -6.50 1.83 -1.75
C LEU A 7 -7.91 1.37 -2.09
N PHE A 8 -8.37 0.35 -1.39
CA PHE A 8 -9.66 -0.27 -1.65
C PHE A 8 -10.52 -0.33 -0.39
N ALA A 9 -11.83 -0.32 -0.61
CA ALA A 9 -12.82 -0.45 0.46
C ALA A 9 -12.59 0.56 1.59
N THR A 10 -12.60 0.11 2.82
CA THR A 10 -12.50 0.99 3.98
C THR A 10 -11.17 1.71 4.09
N LEU A 11 -10.13 1.21 3.44
CA LEU A 11 -8.83 1.89 3.47
C LEU A 11 -8.88 3.26 2.77
N ARG A 12 -9.90 3.48 1.95
CA ARG A 12 -10.10 4.77 1.27
C ARG A 12 -10.56 5.86 2.22
N ASN A 13 -11.14 5.49 3.34
CA ASN A 13 -11.73 6.46 4.27
C ASN A 13 -10.67 7.43 4.80
N GLY A 14 -10.87 8.72 4.52
CA GLY A 14 -9.93 9.76 4.91
C GLY A 14 -8.64 9.79 4.11
N ARG A 15 -8.49 8.94 3.11
CA ARG A 15 -7.25 8.85 2.33
C ARG A 15 -7.45 9.05 0.84
N GLY A 16 -8.54 8.51 0.27
CA GLY A 16 -8.81 8.56 -1.16
C GLY A 16 -8.51 7.23 -1.84
N LYS A 17 -8.81 7.16 -3.13
CA LYS A 17 -8.67 5.93 -3.92
C LYS A 17 -7.25 5.74 -4.44
N VAL A 18 -6.61 6.80 -4.88
CA VAL A 18 -5.29 6.75 -5.51
C VAL A 18 -4.45 7.87 -4.94
N LEU A 19 -3.29 7.54 -4.45
CA LEU A 19 -2.35 8.49 -3.90
C LEU A 19 -1.04 8.38 -4.66
N GLU A 20 -0.37 9.51 -4.87
CA GLU A 20 0.98 9.51 -5.40
C GLU A 20 1.87 10.10 -4.33
N LYS A 21 2.88 9.37 -3.93
CA LYS A 21 3.79 9.80 -2.88
C LYS A 21 5.24 9.55 -3.25
N ASN A 22 6.10 10.37 -2.70
CA ASN A 22 7.53 10.21 -2.90
C ASN A 22 8.16 9.70 -1.61
N TYR A 23 9.04 8.72 -1.76
CA TYR A 23 9.75 8.13 -0.64
C TYR A 23 11.23 8.00 -0.97
N PRO A 24 12.10 7.99 0.03
CA PRO A 24 13.51 7.72 -0.20
C PRO A 24 13.71 6.33 -0.79
N GLN A 25 14.82 6.14 -1.48
CA GLN A 25 15.23 4.82 -1.93
C GLN A 25 15.32 3.89 -0.72
N GLU A 26 15.11 2.61 -0.94
CA GLU A 26 15.18 1.58 0.10
C GLU A 26 14.05 1.61 1.12
N THR A 27 13.02 2.44 0.90
CA THR A 27 11.82 2.41 1.73
C THR A 27 11.08 1.10 1.47
N LEU A 28 10.68 0.42 2.52
CA LEU A 28 9.95 -0.84 2.42
C LEU A 28 8.45 -0.58 2.34
N ILE A 29 7.72 -1.55 1.81
CA ILE A 29 6.25 -1.42 1.73
C ILE A 29 5.65 -1.23 3.12
N LYS A 30 6.18 -1.91 4.14
CA LYS A 30 5.67 -1.72 5.51
C LYS A 30 5.81 -0.29 6.00
N ASP A 31 6.86 0.40 5.57
CA ASP A 31 7.07 1.79 5.96
C ASP A 31 6.06 2.69 5.28
N ILE A 32 5.70 2.37 4.05
CA ILE A 32 4.67 3.11 3.31
C ILE A 32 3.31 2.90 3.96
N VAL A 33 2.98 1.67 4.30
CA VAL A 33 1.73 1.33 4.96
C VAL A 33 1.62 2.10 6.28
N LYS A 34 2.71 2.14 7.05
CA LYS A 34 2.75 2.86 8.31
C LYS A 34 2.58 4.36 8.08
N ASP A 35 3.25 4.91 7.07
CA ASP A 35 3.13 6.33 6.73
C ASP A 35 1.70 6.72 6.40
N LEU A 36 0.95 5.82 5.81
CA LEU A 36 -0.45 6.06 5.48
C LEU A 36 -1.39 5.91 6.68
N GLY A 37 -0.85 5.54 7.83
CA GLY A 37 -1.66 5.34 9.02
C GLY A 37 -2.46 4.04 8.99
N ILE A 38 -2.03 3.08 8.19
CA ILE A 38 -2.72 1.80 8.08
C ILE A 38 -1.99 0.76 8.93
N ASP A 39 -2.74 0.02 9.74
CA ASP A 39 -2.20 -1.08 10.53
C ASP A 39 -1.94 -2.26 9.60
N GLU A 40 -0.85 -2.99 9.82
CA GLU A 40 -0.55 -4.15 9.00
C GLU A 40 -1.66 -5.20 9.06
N LYS A 41 -2.33 -5.32 10.20
CA LYS A 41 -3.45 -6.26 10.36
C LYS A 41 -4.63 -5.92 9.45
N ASP A 42 -4.70 -4.69 8.98
CA ASP A 42 -5.76 -4.24 8.09
C ASP A 42 -5.40 -4.40 6.61
N VAL A 43 -4.26 -5.00 6.33
CA VAL A 43 -3.84 -5.30 4.97
C VAL A 43 -3.96 -6.80 4.73
N ALA A 44 -4.93 -7.21 3.92
CA ALA A 44 -5.12 -8.61 3.62
C ALA A 44 -4.43 -9.01 2.32
N ILE A 45 -4.54 -8.16 1.31
CA ILE A 45 -3.92 -8.41 0.01
C ILE A 45 -3.07 -7.20 -0.34
N LEU A 46 -1.86 -7.48 -0.77
CA LEU A 46 -0.89 -6.46 -1.16
C LEU A 46 -0.30 -6.84 -2.51
N LEU A 47 -0.49 -5.98 -3.49
CA LEU A 47 0.05 -6.21 -4.83
C LEU A 47 1.01 -5.09 -5.21
N LYS A 48 2.06 -5.45 -5.92
CA LYS A 48 2.99 -4.50 -6.51
C LYS A 48 2.94 -4.74 -8.01
N ASN A 49 2.46 -3.76 -8.76
CA ASN A 49 2.26 -3.88 -10.20
C ASN A 49 1.42 -5.11 -10.55
N GLY A 50 0.40 -5.39 -9.75
CA GLY A 50 -0.51 -6.52 -9.98
C GLY A 50 0.00 -7.87 -9.50
N ILE A 51 1.18 -7.92 -8.92
CA ILE A 51 1.79 -9.16 -8.46
C ILE A 51 1.85 -9.16 -6.93
N SER A 52 1.52 -10.29 -6.33
CA SER A 52 1.53 -10.44 -4.88
C SER A 52 2.89 -10.02 -4.30
N ALA A 53 2.85 -9.22 -3.26
CA ALA A 53 4.03 -8.69 -2.62
C ALA A 53 3.93 -8.85 -1.11
N THR A 54 5.04 -8.63 -0.42
CA THR A 54 5.08 -8.70 1.03
C THR A 54 5.49 -7.36 1.62
N MET A 55 5.26 -7.20 2.90
CA MET A 55 5.60 -5.97 3.62
C MET A 55 7.09 -5.66 3.59
N ASP A 56 7.93 -6.67 3.41
CA ASP A 56 9.38 -6.49 3.37
C ASP A 56 9.93 -6.20 1.99
N ASN A 57 9.07 -6.16 0.99
CA ASN A 57 9.50 -5.81 -0.36
C ASN A 57 9.83 -4.33 -0.46
N GLU A 58 10.75 -4.02 -1.34
CA GLU A 58 11.18 -2.66 -1.64
C GLU A 58 10.59 -2.25 -2.98
N PRO A 59 9.71 -1.24 -3.03
CA PRO A 59 9.23 -0.78 -4.34
C PRO A 59 10.32 0.00 -5.07
N LEU A 60 10.16 0.12 -6.36
CA LEU A 60 11.03 0.91 -7.21
C LEU A 60 10.26 2.12 -7.73
N ASP A 61 11.01 3.09 -8.22
CA ASP A 61 10.42 4.30 -8.78
C ASP A 61 9.41 3.94 -9.88
N GLY A 62 8.22 4.50 -9.78
CA GLY A 62 7.16 4.26 -10.74
C GLY A 62 6.26 3.07 -10.42
N ASP A 63 6.56 2.33 -9.37
CA ASP A 63 5.74 1.18 -9.00
C ASP A 63 4.36 1.60 -8.49
N THR A 64 3.40 0.70 -8.65
CA THR A 64 2.04 0.86 -8.14
C THR A 64 1.79 -0.21 -7.09
N LEU A 65 1.38 0.23 -5.91
CA LEU A 65 0.96 -0.67 -4.84
C LEU A 65 -0.56 -0.67 -4.78
N SER A 66 -1.15 -1.85 -4.64
CA SER A 66 -2.59 -2.00 -4.44
C SER A 66 -2.80 -2.67 -3.10
N ILE A 67 -3.55 -2.03 -2.22
CA ILE A 67 -3.72 -2.47 -0.84
C ILE A 67 -5.20 -2.71 -0.55
N PHE A 68 -5.51 -3.92 -0.13
CA PHE A 68 -6.88 -4.35 0.14
C PHE A 68 -7.02 -4.76 1.60
N PRO A 69 -8.09 -4.31 2.28
CA PRO A 69 -8.32 -4.73 3.65
C PRO A 69 -8.92 -6.14 3.69
N PRO A 70 -8.95 -6.76 4.89
CA PRO A 70 -9.66 -8.02 5.05
C PRO A 70 -11.11 -7.87 4.62
N ILE A 71 -11.61 -8.89 3.96
CA ILE A 71 -13.00 -8.93 3.55
C ILE A 71 -13.81 -9.54 4.67
N GLY A 72 -14.94 -9.04 4.83
CA GLY A 72 -15.79 -9.79 5.60
C GLY A 72 -16.19 -9.20 6.78
N GLY A 73 -17.08 -9.31 7.02
CA GLY A 73 -17.60 -9.01 8.17
C GLY A 73 -17.39 -10.06 9.15
N GLY A 74 -16.34 -10.44 8.98
CA GLY A 74 -16.01 -11.53 9.90
C GLY A 74 -15.80 -11.07 11.13
#